data_58784b2bab034282f0ba1a22adcf1248
#
_entry.id   58784b2bab034282f0ba1a22adcf1248
#
_cell.length_a   1.000
_cell.length_b   1.000
_cell.length_c   1.000
_cell.angle_alpha   90.00
_cell.angle_beta   90.00
_cell.angle_gamma   90.00
#
_symmetry.space_group_name_H-M   'P 1'
#
loop_
_entity.id
_entity.type
_entity.pdbx_description
1 polymer ?
#
loop_
_entity_poly.entity_id
_entity_poly.type
_entity_poly.pdbx_seq_one_letter_code
_entity_poly.pdbx_strand_id
1 'polypeptide(L)'
;MFVLRDYQERAIGSIYDYFENNTGNPLVIMPTASGKSIVIGDFIRGVLSDYPGQRILMLTHVKELIEQNYDKLKAIWSEAPCGIYSASLKRRDTQDAITFAGIQSVRDKADQIGHVDLVLI
;
A
#
# COMPACT_ATOMS: atom_id res chain seq x y z
N MET A 1 -11.75 -9.07 -13.48
CA MET A 1 -10.63 -8.20 -13.90
C MET A 1 -11.13 -6.79 -14.12
N PHE A 2 -10.45 -5.82 -13.62
CA PHE A 2 -10.80 -4.43 -13.87
C PHE A 2 -9.74 -3.78 -14.77
N VAL A 3 -10.13 -2.71 -15.45
CA VAL A 3 -9.26 -1.98 -16.37
C VAL A 3 -9.03 -0.58 -15.82
N LEU A 4 -7.77 -0.17 -15.78
CA LEU A 4 -7.42 1.17 -15.33
C LEU A 4 -7.86 2.22 -16.35
N ARG A 5 -8.30 3.37 -15.85
CA ARG A 5 -8.54 4.53 -16.68
C ARG A 5 -7.21 5.21 -17.00
N ASP A 6 -7.16 6.00 -18.09
CA ASP A 6 -5.93 6.64 -18.55
C ASP A 6 -5.22 7.44 -17.45
N TYR A 7 -5.97 8.20 -16.65
CA TYR A 7 -5.36 9.01 -15.61
C TYR A 7 -4.82 8.15 -14.46
N GLN A 8 -5.39 6.97 -14.25
CA GLN A 8 -4.88 6.03 -13.26
C GLN A 8 -3.56 5.42 -13.70
N GLU A 9 -3.46 5.01 -14.96
CA GLU A 9 -2.22 4.51 -15.53
C GLU A 9 -1.12 5.58 -15.51
N ARG A 10 -1.47 6.83 -15.82
CA ARG A 10 -0.51 7.93 -15.79
C ARG A 10 -0.01 8.21 -14.37
N ALA A 11 -0.87 8.09 -13.38
CA ALA A 11 -0.46 8.27 -11.99
C ALA A 11 0.57 7.21 -11.59
N ILE A 12 0.33 5.95 -11.93
CA ILE A 12 1.25 4.86 -11.63
C ILE A 12 2.57 5.06 -12.38
N GLY A 13 2.50 5.39 -13.68
CA GLY A 13 3.68 5.64 -14.49
C GLY A 13 4.53 6.78 -13.95
N SER A 14 3.90 7.84 -13.46
CA SER A 14 4.64 8.98 -12.91
C SER A 14 5.37 8.63 -11.61
N ILE A 15 4.85 7.70 -10.81
CA ILE A 15 5.54 7.21 -9.61
C ILE A 15 6.80 6.45 -10.00
N TYR A 16 6.71 5.54 -10.97
CA TYR A 16 7.87 4.79 -11.47
C TYR A 16 8.92 5.73 -12.05
N ASP A 17 8.50 6.70 -12.87
CA ASP A 17 9.40 7.70 -13.46
C ASP A 17 10.13 8.49 -12.37
N TYR A 18 9.43 8.86 -11.31
CA TYR A 18 10.04 9.58 -10.22
C TYR A 18 11.15 8.77 -9.58
N PHE A 19 10.89 7.50 -9.25
CA PHE A 19 11.88 6.66 -8.57
C PHE A 19 13.07 6.31 -9.47
N GLU A 20 12.88 6.27 -10.78
CA GLU A 20 13.97 6.04 -11.72
C GLU A 20 14.93 7.23 -11.82
N ASN A 21 14.41 8.45 -11.68
CA ASN A 21 15.16 9.67 -11.97
C ASN A 21 15.46 10.53 -10.75
N ASN A 22 14.89 10.21 -9.59
CA ASN A 22 15.00 11.03 -8.38
C ASN A 22 15.16 10.19 -7.14
N THR A 23 15.66 10.85 -6.08
CA THR A 23 15.61 10.31 -4.73
C THR A 23 14.59 11.10 -3.92
N GLY A 24 14.08 10.51 -2.84
CA GLY A 24 13.08 11.15 -1.99
C GLY A 24 11.72 10.48 -2.08
N ASN A 25 10.69 11.20 -1.66
CA ASN A 25 9.35 10.65 -1.51
C ASN A 25 8.36 11.46 -2.35
N PRO A 26 7.80 10.87 -3.43
CA PRO A 26 6.82 11.60 -4.25
C PRO A 26 5.47 11.71 -3.55
N LEU A 27 4.75 12.77 -3.88
CA LEU A 27 3.37 12.97 -3.45
C LEU A 27 2.48 12.96 -4.69
N VAL A 28 1.50 12.05 -4.71
CA VAL A 28 0.53 11.96 -5.79
C VAL A 28 -0.81 12.47 -5.29
N ILE A 29 -1.34 13.49 -5.97
CA ILE A 29 -2.62 14.10 -5.60
C ILE A 29 -3.66 13.72 -6.65
N MET A 30 -4.76 13.13 -6.18
CA MET A 30 -5.85 12.70 -7.04
C MET A 30 -7.19 13.14 -6.45
N PRO A 31 -8.20 13.48 -7.27
CA PRO A 31 -9.53 13.78 -6.75
C PRO A 31 -10.14 12.60 -5.98
N THR A 32 -11.03 12.90 -5.05
CA THR A 32 -11.62 11.88 -4.17
C THR A 32 -12.36 10.77 -4.95
N ALA A 33 -13.00 11.10 -6.06
CA ALA A 33 -13.77 10.15 -6.85
C ALA A 33 -12.94 9.46 -7.94
N SER A 34 -11.61 9.55 -7.88
CA SER A 34 -10.74 9.07 -8.95
C SER A 34 -10.35 7.59 -8.85
N GLY A 35 -10.80 6.89 -7.82
CA GLY A 35 -10.44 5.49 -7.63
C GLY A 35 -9.04 5.30 -7.09
N LYS A 36 -8.66 6.07 -6.09
CA LYS A 36 -7.33 5.97 -5.46
C LYS A 36 -6.99 4.56 -4.97
N SER A 37 -7.98 3.85 -4.42
CA SER A 37 -7.77 2.48 -3.93
C SER A 37 -7.38 1.53 -5.04
N ILE A 38 -7.92 1.72 -6.23
CA ILE A 38 -7.59 0.93 -7.41
C ILE A 38 -6.15 1.22 -7.84
N VAL A 39 -5.77 2.50 -7.87
CA VAL A 39 -4.40 2.91 -8.21
C VAL A 39 -3.40 2.32 -7.22
N ILE A 40 -3.68 2.43 -5.93
CA ILE A 40 -2.81 1.88 -4.88
C ILE A 40 -2.68 0.37 -5.04
N GLY A 41 -3.80 -0.33 -5.23
CA GLY A 41 -3.79 -1.78 -5.38
C GLY A 41 -3.02 -2.24 -6.60
N ASP A 42 -3.22 -1.59 -7.74
CA ASP A 42 -2.50 -1.94 -8.96
C ASP A 42 -1.01 -1.62 -8.86
N PHE A 43 -0.67 -0.49 -8.24
CA PHE A 43 0.72 -0.12 -8.01
C PHE A 43 1.43 -1.16 -7.14
N ILE A 44 0.82 -1.57 -6.02
CA ILE A 44 1.39 -2.57 -5.12
C ILE A 44 1.58 -3.89 -5.85
N ARG A 45 0.58 -4.32 -6.63
CA ARG A 45 0.65 -5.57 -7.38
C ARG A 45 1.79 -5.53 -8.40
N GLY A 46 1.93 -4.41 -9.10
CA GLY A 46 3.00 -4.22 -10.07
C GLY A 46 4.38 -4.26 -9.42
N VAL A 47 4.55 -3.60 -8.28
CA VAL A 47 5.82 -3.60 -7.55
C VAL A 47 6.21 -5.00 -7.13
N LEU A 48 5.28 -5.78 -6.59
CA LEU A 48 5.60 -7.15 -6.15
C LEU A 48 5.80 -8.11 -7.33
N SER A 49 5.19 -7.82 -8.49
CA SER A 49 5.43 -8.59 -9.70
C SER A 49 6.84 -8.35 -10.25
N ASP A 50 7.25 -7.08 -10.28
CA ASP A 50 8.54 -6.69 -10.84
C ASP A 50 9.70 -6.91 -9.85
N TYR A 51 9.43 -6.78 -8.57
CA TYR A 51 10.43 -6.89 -7.50
C TYR A 51 9.93 -7.83 -6.40
N PRO A 52 9.92 -9.15 -6.65
CA PRO A 52 9.49 -10.12 -5.63
C PRO A 52 10.42 -10.03 -4.43
N GLY A 53 9.91 -9.98 -3.26
CA GLY A 53 10.71 -9.82 -2.05
C GLY A 53 10.65 -8.42 -1.45
N GLN A 54 10.04 -7.47 -2.15
CA GLN A 54 9.79 -6.16 -1.58
C GLN A 54 8.78 -6.27 -0.43
N ARG A 55 9.00 -5.48 0.61
CA ARG A 55 8.04 -5.37 1.70
C ARG A 55 7.44 -3.97 1.69
N ILE A 56 6.11 -3.91 1.72
CA ILE A 56 5.35 -2.67 1.60
C ILE A 56 4.54 -2.46 2.88
N LEU A 57 4.67 -1.27 3.44
CA LEU A 57 3.90 -0.87 4.62
C LEU A 57 2.98 0.28 4.24
N MET A 58 1.68 0.09 4.43
CA MET A 58 0.70 1.13 4.21
C MET A 58 0.19 1.64 5.54
N LEU A 59 0.42 2.92 5.81
CA LEU A 59 0.11 3.55 7.07
C LEU A 59 -1.12 4.45 6.97
N THR A 60 -2.00 4.35 7.96
CA THR A 60 -3.11 5.29 8.13
C THR A 60 -3.40 5.46 9.62
N HIS A 61 -4.02 6.57 9.98
CA HIS A 61 -4.42 6.83 11.36
C HIS A 61 -5.90 6.56 11.62
N VAL A 62 -6.64 6.11 10.60
CA VAL A 62 -8.07 5.84 10.70
C VAL A 62 -8.33 4.35 10.57
N LYS A 63 -8.91 3.76 11.63
CA LYS A 63 -9.19 2.32 11.70
C LYS A 63 -9.99 1.83 10.49
N GLU A 64 -11.03 2.56 10.13
CA GLU A 64 -11.91 2.19 9.03
C GLU A 64 -11.17 2.12 7.70
N LEU A 65 -10.19 2.99 7.50
CA LEU A 65 -9.39 2.98 6.28
C LEU A 65 -8.46 1.79 6.20
N ILE A 66 -7.98 1.28 7.34
CA ILE A 66 -7.15 0.08 7.36
C ILE A 66 -7.94 -1.10 6.79
N GLU A 67 -9.15 -1.32 7.30
CA GLU A 67 -10.02 -2.39 6.83
C GLU A 67 -10.43 -2.20 5.37
N GLN A 68 -10.83 -0.98 5.00
CA GLN A 68 -11.26 -0.69 3.64
C GLN A 68 -10.16 -0.94 2.62
N ASN A 69 -8.96 -0.49 2.91
CA ASN A 69 -7.82 -0.68 2.01
C ASN A 69 -7.46 -2.16 1.88
N TYR A 70 -7.48 -2.88 2.98
CA TYR A 70 -7.25 -4.32 2.99
C TYR A 70 -8.29 -5.04 2.13
N ASP A 71 -9.57 -4.75 2.37
CA ASP A 71 -10.66 -5.41 1.65
C ASP A 71 -10.64 -5.08 0.17
N LYS A 72 -10.32 -3.83 -0.18
CA LYS A 72 -10.24 -3.43 -1.59
C LYS A 72 -9.10 -4.10 -2.32
N LEU A 73 -7.94 -4.23 -1.68
CA LEU A 73 -6.83 -4.95 -2.29
C LEU A 73 -7.20 -6.42 -2.51
N LYS A 74 -7.83 -7.05 -1.54
CA LYS A 74 -8.28 -8.45 -1.68
C LYS A 74 -9.35 -8.61 -2.75
N ALA A 75 -10.19 -7.60 -2.96
CA ALA A 75 -11.19 -7.63 -4.03
C ALA A 75 -10.54 -7.54 -5.41
N ILE A 76 -9.48 -6.78 -5.55
CA ILE A 76 -8.72 -6.61 -6.80
C ILE A 76 -7.79 -7.81 -7.03
N TRP A 77 -7.18 -8.29 -5.99
CA TRP A 77 -6.15 -9.33 -6.01
C TRP A 77 -6.40 -10.26 -4.82
N SER A 78 -7.25 -11.28 -5.03
CA SER A 78 -7.70 -12.16 -3.95
C SER A 78 -6.56 -12.91 -3.26
N GLU A 79 -5.46 -13.15 -3.97
CA GLU A 79 -4.30 -13.87 -3.45
C GLU A 79 -3.22 -12.94 -2.90
N ALA A 80 -3.54 -11.66 -2.73
CA ALA A 80 -2.57 -10.68 -2.25
C ALA A 80 -1.96 -11.13 -0.90
N PRO A 81 -0.61 -11.13 -0.78
CA PRO A 81 0.06 -11.52 0.46
C PRO A 81 0.06 -10.35 1.44
N CYS A 82 -1.10 -10.06 2.01
CA CYS A 82 -1.28 -8.90 2.88
C CYS A 82 -1.83 -9.27 4.24
N GLY A 83 -1.47 -8.46 5.23
CA GLY A 83 -1.91 -8.59 6.59
C GLY A 83 -2.21 -7.23 7.21
N ILE A 84 -2.63 -7.24 8.47
CA ILE A 84 -2.99 -6.04 9.21
C ILE A 84 -2.18 -5.99 10.51
N TYR A 85 -1.65 -4.81 10.82
CA TYR A 85 -1.03 -4.53 12.11
C TYR A 85 -1.75 -3.35 12.75
N SER A 86 -2.71 -3.63 13.64
CA SER A 86 -3.52 -2.61 14.28
C SER A 86 -4.04 -3.10 15.62
N ALA A 87 -3.77 -2.35 16.68
CA ALA A 87 -4.28 -2.66 18.01
C ALA A 87 -5.80 -2.56 18.05
N SER A 88 -6.39 -1.60 17.33
CA SER A 88 -7.85 -1.43 17.28
C SER A 88 -8.55 -2.64 16.65
N LEU A 89 -7.91 -3.29 15.69
CA LEU A 89 -8.45 -4.46 15.00
C LEU A 89 -7.95 -5.76 15.63
N LYS A 90 -7.13 -5.67 16.66
CA LYS A 90 -6.57 -6.82 17.40
C LYS A 90 -5.80 -7.78 16.50
N ARG A 91 -5.07 -7.23 15.51
CA ARG A 91 -4.23 -8.01 14.60
C ARG A 91 -2.80 -7.46 14.61
N ARG A 92 -1.83 -8.35 14.61
CA ARG A 92 -0.40 -8.01 14.62
C ARG A 92 0.37 -8.88 13.63
N ASP A 93 -0.07 -8.84 12.38
CA ASP A 93 0.55 -9.61 11.31
C ASP A 93 1.86 -8.94 10.89
N THR A 94 2.97 -9.64 10.95
CA THR A 94 4.30 -9.07 10.65
C THR A 94 5.05 -9.83 9.57
N GLN A 95 4.48 -10.90 9.04
CA GLN A 95 5.18 -11.78 8.10
C GLN A 95 4.75 -11.58 6.65
N ASP A 96 3.82 -10.71 6.39
CA ASP A 96 3.28 -10.53 5.05
C ASP A 96 4.12 -9.54 4.24
N ALA A 97 4.09 -9.68 2.91
CA ALA A 97 4.78 -8.74 2.01
C ALA A 97 4.13 -7.36 2.06
N ILE A 98 2.83 -7.30 2.25
CA ILE A 98 2.07 -6.05 2.34
C ILE A 98 1.42 -5.99 3.72
N THR A 99 1.68 -4.91 4.47
CA THR A 99 1.07 -4.72 5.79
C THR A 99 0.28 -3.42 5.80
N PHE A 100 -1.00 -3.52 6.15
CA PHE A 100 -1.86 -2.36 6.40
C PHE A 100 -1.84 -2.09 7.89
N ALA A 101 -1.38 -0.93 8.30
CA ALA A 101 -1.12 -0.66 9.71
C ALA A 101 -1.63 0.70 10.15
N GLY A 102 -1.98 0.79 11.43
CA GLY A 102 -2.25 2.07 12.08
C GLY A 102 -0.96 2.73 12.50
N ILE A 103 -0.82 4.02 12.23
CA ILE A 103 0.38 4.78 12.60
C ILE A 103 0.64 4.65 14.10
N GLN A 104 -0.40 4.76 14.91
CA GLN A 104 -0.27 4.67 16.37
C GLN A 104 0.16 3.29 16.83
N SER A 105 -0.22 2.23 16.10
CA SER A 105 0.12 0.86 16.46
C SER A 105 1.57 0.51 16.17
N VAL A 106 2.17 1.14 15.14
CA VAL A 106 3.55 0.82 14.73
C VAL A 106 4.57 1.80 15.29
N ARG A 107 4.13 2.93 15.85
CA ARG A 107 5.03 4.03 16.25
C ARG A 107 6.19 3.56 17.13
N ASP A 108 5.92 2.69 18.09
CA ASP A 108 6.93 2.17 18.99
C ASP A 108 7.24 0.69 18.75
N LYS A 109 6.81 0.15 17.59
CA LYS A 109 6.91 -1.27 17.25
C LYS A 109 7.59 -1.52 15.91
N ALA A 110 8.33 -0.54 15.41
CA ALA A 110 8.98 -0.66 14.10
C ALA A 110 9.92 -1.86 14.03
N ASP A 111 10.60 -2.18 15.12
CA ASP A 111 11.49 -3.33 15.19
C ASP A 111 10.76 -4.66 15.04
N GLN A 112 9.51 -4.75 15.45
CA GLN A 112 8.71 -5.97 15.28
C GLN A 112 8.29 -6.18 13.82
N ILE A 113 8.05 -5.09 13.10
CA ILE A 113 7.70 -5.14 11.68
C ILE A 113 8.93 -5.46 10.83
N GLY A 114 10.09 -4.94 11.22
CA GLY A 114 11.34 -5.18 10.54
C GLY A 114 11.54 -4.27 9.34
N HIS A 115 12.41 -4.68 8.41
CA HIS A 115 12.74 -3.89 7.24
C HIS A 115 11.55 -3.77 6.29
N VAL A 116 11.34 -2.56 5.78
CA VAL A 116 10.30 -2.25 4.80
C VAL A 116 10.96 -1.47 3.65
N ASP A 117 10.65 -1.85 2.42
CA ASP A 117 11.23 -1.23 1.24
C ASP A 117 10.43 -0.03 0.74
N LEU A 118 9.12 -0.03 0.96
CA LEU A 118 8.23 1.03 0.49
C LEU A 118 7.17 1.32 1.54
N VAL A 119 6.98 2.60 1.84
CA VAL A 119 5.94 3.08 2.76
C VAL A 119 4.95 3.93 1.99
N LEU A 120 3.67 3.61 2.10
CA LEU A 120 2.57 4.38 1.53
C LEU A 120 1.76 5.00 2.67
N ILE A 121 1.48 6.29 2.55
CA ILE A 121 0.74 7.04 3.57
C ILE A 121 -0.53 7.62 2.97
#